data_f2720966dadcaf8e1a07079f507668cf
#
_entry.id   f2720966dadcaf8e1a07079f507668cf
#
_cell.length_a   1.000
_cell.length_b   1.000
_cell.length_c   1.000
_cell.angle_alpha   90.00
_cell.angle_beta   90.00
_cell.angle_gamma   90.00
#
_symmetry.space_group_name_H-M   'P 1'
#
loop_
_entity.id
_entity.type
_entity.pdbx_description
1 polymer ?
#
loop_
_entity_poly.entity_id
_entity_poly.type
_entity_poly.pdbx_seq_one_letter_code
_entity_poly.pdbx_strand_id
1 'polypeptide(L)'
;MTTGMFLRLAAMIVALGVASAARAETGLAEYSCWSAYGDIWGEGRSDMDPLEIDGGQIQNLAAFVQLTARRAQGVTIIKGGDFSDWDFGATRLAGICFEESDLAGASFAGASAPGVGFVKTDLTGANMAGARMPGILFRNAGLKQVTAKGADFSRGHFDGGWFEGSVEGWDLDGANLTGFTFECGITVPDGCPVYQGGAKMTAKGADFTNATLDGFALHDVELSGARLDQTIIGPRQLPYLAKADFRGAIVLRGGGSDVSLAGEDVYKLLSENIRQKAAAARPSFDCAKASSKVEREICGEYASDLRSADRDIAILFKRANGMDAGVRSGQRAWLEQRNLCGVAEYPADCIRESYSNRKGQLLGLLGEQDWLARGEAALFIDDVLPLPATFVQSDLFAKIAPALVGASMTEILIERGGDGIYAIKGSAVGANAHLCSIYASHLYFDKESGWYVPVSDGAAIPIFRIFDDRLEVFAGGKPDYEKYPEAGDFMSCGMRASFSETIRAKISDALIESYRKSLNEEM
;
A
#
# COMPACT_ATOMS: atom_id res chain seq x y z
N MET A 1 43.73 35.59 45.14
CA MET A 1 42.47 34.85 45.30
C MET A 1 41.30 35.44 44.48
N THR A 2 41.52 36.01 43.32
CA THR A 2 40.47 36.75 42.56
C THR A 2 40.30 36.31 41.10
N THR A 3 41.20 35.50 40.56
CA THR A 3 41.12 35.07 39.15
C THR A 3 40.32 33.74 38.92
N GLY A 4 40.15 32.95 39.99
CA GLY A 4 39.44 31.67 39.87
C GLY A 4 37.90 31.76 39.97
N MET A 5 37.38 32.88 40.45
CA MET A 5 35.94 33.08 40.67
C MET A 5 35.23 33.59 39.40
N PHE A 6 35.93 34.40 38.57
CA PHE A 6 35.38 34.90 37.31
C PHE A 6 35.29 33.81 36.23
N LEU A 7 36.23 32.85 36.17
CA LEU A 7 36.15 31.75 35.21
C LEU A 7 35.01 30.75 35.53
N ARG A 8 34.71 30.58 36.83
CA ARG A 8 33.58 29.71 37.24
C ARG A 8 32.23 30.35 36.98
N LEU A 9 32.12 31.69 37.09
CA LEU A 9 30.89 32.42 36.77
C LEU A 9 30.60 32.43 35.26
N ALA A 10 31.66 32.62 34.43
CA ALA A 10 31.52 32.61 32.98
C ALA A 10 31.13 31.20 32.45
N ALA A 11 31.72 30.11 33.00
CA ALA A 11 31.33 28.74 32.66
C ALA A 11 29.92 28.40 33.11
N MET A 12 29.45 28.96 34.24
CA MET A 12 28.10 28.72 34.73
C MET A 12 27.04 29.51 33.93
N ILE A 13 27.36 30.71 33.42
CA ILE A 13 26.47 31.48 32.55
C ILE A 13 26.38 30.83 31.16
N VAL A 14 27.47 30.28 30.61
CA VAL A 14 27.45 29.56 29.35
C VAL A 14 26.69 28.22 29.50
N ALA A 15 26.88 27.49 30.61
CA ALA A 15 26.15 26.26 30.88
C ALA A 15 24.65 26.49 31.14
N LEU A 16 24.28 27.62 31.80
CA LEU A 16 22.88 28.00 31.99
C LEU A 16 22.25 28.53 30.70
N GLY A 17 23.03 29.20 29.82
CA GLY A 17 22.56 29.64 28.51
C GLY A 17 22.33 28.48 27.56
N VAL A 18 23.21 27.47 27.55
CA VAL A 18 23.03 26.25 26.74
C VAL A 18 21.92 25.38 27.30
N ALA A 19 21.80 25.27 28.63
CA ALA A 19 20.70 24.53 29.25
C ALA A 19 19.32 25.21 29.07
N SER A 20 19.28 26.55 29.00
CA SER A 20 18.03 27.28 28.70
C SER A 20 17.68 27.22 27.21
N ALA A 21 18.65 27.21 26.31
CA ALA A 21 18.42 26.99 24.87
C ALA A 21 17.94 25.55 24.60
N ALA A 22 18.56 24.54 25.21
CA ALA A 22 18.14 23.15 25.09
C ALA A 22 16.75 22.89 25.73
N ARG A 23 16.42 23.57 26.83
CA ARG A 23 15.07 23.55 27.41
C ARG A 23 14.05 24.33 26.59
N ALA A 24 14.45 25.42 25.92
CA ALA A 24 13.60 26.15 24.99
C ALA A 24 13.30 25.32 23.73
N GLU A 25 14.29 24.55 23.20
CA GLU A 25 14.05 23.64 22.08
C GLU A 25 13.15 22.47 22.44
N THR A 26 13.23 21.91 23.66
CA THR A 26 12.32 20.86 24.12
C THR A 26 10.93 21.40 24.48
N GLY A 27 10.81 22.65 24.90
CA GLY A 27 9.53 23.31 25.17
C GLY A 27 8.77 23.72 23.90
N LEU A 28 9.49 24.06 22.82
CA LEU A 28 8.88 24.39 21.52
C LEU A 28 8.27 23.17 20.81
N ALA A 29 8.71 21.96 21.12
CA ALA A 29 8.07 20.73 20.63
C ALA A 29 6.67 20.49 21.22
N GLU A 30 6.37 21.12 22.35
CA GLU A 30 5.06 21.05 23.01
C GLU A 30 4.00 21.96 22.34
N TYR A 31 4.45 22.95 21.58
CA TYR A 31 3.63 23.94 20.86
C TYR A 31 3.97 23.90 19.38
N SER A 32 3.55 22.85 18.71
CA SER A 32 3.65 22.69 17.25
C SER A 32 2.29 22.84 16.60
N CYS A 33 2.29 23.09 15.30
CA CYS A 33 1.06 23.09 14.53
C CYS A 33 0.32 21.76 14.65
N TRP A 34 1.05 20.64 14.69
CA TRP A 34 0.49 19.32 14.96
C TRP A 34 -0.28 19.26 16.28
N SER A 35 0.26 19.80 17.36
CA SER A 35 -0.44 19.80 18.66
C SER A 35 -1.71 20.65 18.66
N ALA A 36 -1.83 21.66 17.80
CA ALA A 36 -3.04 22.45 17.66
C ALA A 36 -4.14 21.76 16.83
N TYR A 37 -3.75 21.03 15.78
CA TYR A 37 -4.71 20.40 14.88
C TYR A 37 -5.00 18.92 15.20
N GLY A 38 -4.10 18.23 15.93
CA GLY A 38 -4.24 16.82 16.26
C GLY A 38 -4.04 15.91 15.07
N ASP A 39 -4.55 14.67 15.17
CA ASP A 39 -4.58 13.70 14.10
C ASP A 39 -5.64 14.03 13.03
N ILE A 40 -5.77 13.18 12.01
CA ILE A 40 -6.76 13.33 10.92
C ILE A 40 -8.22 13.35 11.42
N TRP A 41 -8.46 12.85 12.65
CA TRP A 41 -9.77 12.81 13.28
C TRP A 41 -10.08 14.06 14.11
N GLY A 42 -9.13 15.01 14.18
CA GLY A 42 -9.34 16.31 14.83
C GLY A 42 -9.15 16.31 16.34
N GLU A 43 -8.47 15.30 16.91
CA GLU A 43 -8.14 15.25 18.33
C GLU A 43 -6.95 16.18 18.68
N GLY A 44 -7.09 17.47 18.39
CA GLY A 44 -6.16 18.50 18.85
C GLY A 44 -6.23 18.70 20.37
N ARG A 45 -5.21 19.33 20.93
CA ARG A 45 -5.21 19.67 22.36
C ARG A 45 -6.29 20.72 22.67
N SER A 46 -7.33 20.29 23.34
CA SER A 46 -8.44 21.17 23.74
C SER A 46 -8.06 22.27 24.75
N ASP A 47 -6.87 22.15 25.37
CA ASP A 47 -6.31 23.13 26.32
C ASP A 47 -5.47 24.23 25.63
N MET A 48 -5.31 24.18 24.30
CA MET A 48 -4.60 25.19 23.54
C MET A 48 -5.54 26.33 23.14
N ASP A 49 -5.03 27.55 23.30
CA ASP A 49 -5.68 28.77 22.83
C ASP A 49 -4.71 29.47 21.85
N PRO A 50 -4.67 29.04 20.57
CA PRO A 50 -3.75 29.60 19.58
C PRO A 50 -4.10 31.07 19.31
N LEU A 51 -3.07 31.86 19.00
CA LEU A 51 -3.28 33.20 18.46
C LEU A 51 -3.71 33.06 16.99
N GLU A 52 -4.93 33.48 16.68
CA GLU A 52 -5.41 33.56 15.30
C GLU A 52 -5.16 34.94 14.70
N ILE A 53 -4.63 34.98 13.48
CA ILE A 53 -4.37 36.20 12.71
C ILE A 53 -5.02 36.02 11.33
N ASP A 54 -5.79 37.02 10.91
CA ASP A 54 -6.30 37.12 9.55
C ASP A 54 -5.12 37.46 8.60
N GLY A 55 -4.73 36.49 7.76
CA GLY A 55 -3.62 36.62 6.82
C GLY A 55 -3.85 37.73 5.77
N GLY A 56 -5.10 38.01 5.42
CA GLY A 56 -5.45 39.09 4.51
C GLY A 56 -5.08 40.51 5.01
N GLN A 57 -4.81 40.66 6.32
CA GLN A 57 -4.33 41.91 6.92
C GLN A 57 -2.82 42.05 6.85
N ILE A 58 -2.08 41.00 6.46
CA ILE A 58 -0.62 40.98 6.43
C ILE A 58 -0.13 41.39 5.05
N GLN A 59 0.23 42.64 4.87
CA GLN A 59 0.58 43.20 3.56
C GLN A 59 2.07 43.10 3.19
N ASN A 60 2.94 42.80 4.15
CA ASN A 60 4.37 42.65 3.92
C ASN A 60 5.05 41.90 5.07
N LEU A 61 6.30 41.45 4.84
CA LEU A 61 7.08 40.69 5.80
C LEU A 61 7.30 41.42 7.14
N ALA A 62 7.43 42.74 7.14
CA ALA A 62 7.59 43.53 8.37
C ALA A 62 6.32 43.47 9.24
N ALA A 63 5.13 43.60 8.63
CA ALA A 63 3.87 43.43 9.31
C ALA A 63 3.70 41.99 9.82
N PHE A 64 4.09 40.98 9.03
CA PHE A 64 4.12 39.58 9.44
C PHE A 64 4.96 39.39 10.72
N VAL A 65 6.20 39.82 10.71
CA VAL A 65 7.11 39.72 11.86
C VAL A 65 6.54 40.43 13.08
N GLN A 66 5.98 41.62 12.92
CA GLN A 66 5.40 42.40 14.01
C GLN A 66 4.18 41.73 14.63
N LEU A 67 3.31 41.15 13.81
CA LEU A 67 2.09 40.47 14.28
C LEU A 67 2.42 39.14 14.96
N THR A 68 3.31 38.34 14.40
CA THR A 68 3.70 37.04 14.94
C THR A 68 4.58 37.16 16.19
N ALA A 69 5.32 38.27 16.37
CA ALA A 69 6.12 38.53 17.58
C ALA A 69 5.26 38.78 18.85
N ARG A 70 3.97 39.02 18.72
CA ARG A 70 3.07 39.28 19.88
C ARG A 70 2.93 38.11 20.84
N ARG A 71 3.25 36.89 20.37
CA ARG A 71 3.21 35.69 21.20
C ARG A 71 4.62 35.08 21.32
N ALA A 72 5.24 35.22 22.46
CA ALA A 72 6.56 34.67 22.74
C ALA A 72 6.54 33.13 22.93
N GLN A 73 5.39 32.55 23.25
CA GLN A 73 5.17 31.12 23.47
C GLN A 73 3.79 30.71 22.96
N GLY A 74 3.72 29.52 22.35
CA GLY A 74 2.49 28.91 21.82
C GLY A 74 2.40 28.90 20.29
N VAL A 75 1.26 28.44 19.78
CA VAL A 75 0.96 28.33 18.35
C VAL A 75 0.28 29.62 17.85
N THR A 76 0.69 30.07 16.67
CA THR A 76 0.02 31.15 15.93
C THR A 76 -0.54 30.62 14.64
N ILE A 77 -1.85 30.73 14.44
CA ILE A 77 -2.55 30.32 13.22
C ILE A 77 -2.77 31.57 12.35
N ILE A 78 -2.28 31.53 11.12
CA ILE A 78 -2.50 32.57 10.12
C ILE A 78 -3.49 32.01 9.12
N LYS A 79 -4.73 32.57 9.09
CA LYS A 79 -5.81 32.14 8.23
C LYS A 79 -5.92 32.97 6.97
N GLY A 80 -5.84 32.31 5.82
CA GLY A 80 -5.86 32.96 4.52
C GLY A 80 -4.62 33.83 4.28
N GLY A 81 -4.68 34.65 3.26
CA GLY A 81 -3.61 35.55 2.86
C GLY A 81 -2.81 35.03 1.67
N ASP A 82 -2.28 35.99 0.91
CA ASP A 82 -1.39 35.75 -0.22
C ASP A 82 0.04 36.08 0.20
N PHE A 83 0.85 35.04 0.32
CA PHE A 83 2.27 35.10 0.65
C PHE A 83 3.11 34.50 -0.49
N SER A 84 2.53 34.45 -1.69
CA SER A 84 3.22 33.93 -2.87
C SER A 84 4.52 34.71 -3.13
N ASP A 85 5.56 34.00 -3.51
CA ASP A 85 6.91 34.53 -3.77
C ASP A 85 7.58 35.25 -2.58
N TRP A 86 7.05 35.20 -1.35
CA TRP A 86 7.68 35.82 -0.18
C TRP A 86 8.93 35.05 0.24
N ASP A 87 9.92 35.80 0.76
CA ASP A 87 11.15 35.22 1.32
C ASP A 87 11.10 35.18 2.86
N PHE A 88 10.88 33.99 3.40
CA PHE A 88 10.85 33.70 4.83
C PHE A 88 12.19 33.20 5.39
N GLY A 89 13.25 33.11 4.57
CA GLY A 89 14.53 32.50 4.95
C GLY A 89 15.15 33.03 6.22
N ALA A 90 15.01 34.32 6.48
CA ALA A 90 15.51 34.97 7.71
C ALA A 90 14.44 35.16 8.80
N THR A 91 13.23 34.64 8.60
CA THR A 91 12.09 34.87 9.49
C THR A 91 11.95 33.72 10.51
N ARG A 92 11.59 34.07 11.74
CA ARG A 92 11.28 33.07 12.78
C ARG A 92 9.86 32.56 12.59
N LEU A 93 9.74 31.30 12.26
CA LEU A 93 8.45 30.64 11.97
C LEU A 93 8.10 29.53 12.98
N ALA A 94 8.81 29.42 14.09
CA ALA A 94 8.56 28.40 15.09
C ALA A 94 7.12 28.48 15.61
N GLY A 95 6.35 27.37 15.51
CA GLY A 95 4.95 27.29 15.92
C GLY A 95 3.98 28.15 15.10
N ILE A 96 4.35 28.58 13.89
CA ILE A 96 3.44 29.23 12.94
C ILE A 96 2.68 28.15 12.15
N CYS A 97 1.36 28.26 12.09
CA CYS A 97 0.50 27.48 11.23
C CYS A 97 -0.10 28.36 10.13
N PHE A 98 0.20 28.10 8.90
CA PHE A 98 -0.50 28.69 7.76
C PHE A 98 -1.72 27.82 7.45
N GLU A 99 -2.89 28.41 7.45
CA GLU A 99 -4.15 27.75 7.13
C GLU A 99 -4.82 28.47 5.96
N GLU A 100 -5.22 27.69 4.92
CA GLU A 100 -5.92 28.23 3.74
C GLU A 100 -5.20 29.43 3.09
N SER A 101 -3.86 29.44 3.10
CA SER A 101 -3.01 30.51 2.59
C SER A 101 -2.36 30.13 1.26
N ASP A 102 -2.06 31.12 0.42
CA ASP A 102 -1.26 30.95 -0.79
C ASP A 102 0.22 31.23 -0.47
N LEU A 103 1.06 30.22 -0.66
CA LEU A 103 2.52 30.23 -0.45
C LEU A 103 3.25 29.75 -1.73
N ALA A 104 2.58 29.81 -2.88
CA ALA A 104 3.19 29.39 -4.15
C ALA A 104 4.45 30.19 -4.43
N GLY A 105 5.55 29.51 -4.77
CA GLY A 105 6.85 30.13 -5.02
C GLY A 105 7.56 30.71 -3.79
N ALA A 106 6.96 30.65 -2.58
CA ALA A 106 7.58 31.20 -1.37
C ALA A 106 8.90 30.52 -1.04
N SER A 107 9.87 31.30 -0.53
CA SER A 107 11.18 30.84 -0.12
C SER A 107 11.27 30.67 1.39
N PHE A 108 11.57 29.46 1.83
CA PHE A 108 11.94 29.10 3.19
C PHE A 108 13.38 28.58 3.25
N ALA A 109 14.18 28.88 2.23
CA ALA A 109 15.53 28.32 2.10
C ALA A 109 16.40 28.67 3.32
N GLY A 110 16.94 27.66 4.00
CA GLY A 110 17.73 27.81 5.21
C GLY A 110 16.96 28.30 6.44
N ALA A 111 15.65 28.47 6.38
CA ALA A 111 14.83 28.91 7.51
C ALA A 111 14.93 27.96 8.71
N SER A 112 14.78 28.49 9.93
CA SER A 112 14.64 27.72 11.16
C SER A 112 13.21 27.86 11.68
N ALA A 113 12.39 26.82 11.49
CA ALA A 113 10.96 26.85 11.72
C ALA A 113 10.44 25.56 12.40
N PRO A 114 10.95 25.19 13.60
CA PRO A 114 10.48 24.00 14.28
C PRO A 114 8.99 24.09 14.59
N GLY A 115 8.25 22.98 14.32
CA GLY A 115 6.81 22.89 14.56
C GLY A 115 5.95 23.78 13.66
N VAL A 116 6.48 24.29 12.55
CA VAL A 116 5.69 25.01 11.53
C VAL A 116 4.68 24.05 10.88
N GLY A 117 3.56 24.57 10.42
CA GLY A 117 2.58 23.79 9.72
C GLY A 117 1.93 24.50 8.55
N PHE A 118 1.49 23.71 7.61
CA PHE A 118 0.82 24.12 6.39
C PHE A 118 -0.45 23.27 6.23
N VAL A 119 -1.62 23.92 6.45
CA VAL A 119 -2.92 23.26 6.48
C VAL A 119 -3.76 23.84 5.35
N LYS A 120 -4.14 23.03 4.37
CA LYS A 120 -4.87 23.46 3.16
C LYS A 120 -4.19 24.63 2.43
N THR A 121 -2.88 24.62 2.37
CA THR A 121 -2.06 25.67 1.74
C THR A 121 -1.58 25.26 0.37
N ASP A 122 -1.43 26.21 -0.55
CA ASP A 122 -0.71 25.99 -1.80
C ASP A 122 0.77 26.37 -1.60
N LEU A 123 1.64 25.37 -1.73
CA LEU A 123 3.11 25.51 -1.68
C LEU A 123 3.75 25.22 -3.05
N THR A 124 2.96 25.24 -4.13
CA THR A 124 3.47 24.95 -5.47
C THR A 124 4.72 25.74 -5.79
N GLY A 125 5.83 25.05 -6.10
CA GLY A 125 7.12 25.66 -6.43
C GLY A 125 7.86 26.29 -5.24
N ALA A 126 7.40 26.14 -4.00
CA ALA A 126 8.09 26.69 -2.83
C ALA A 126 9.49 26.10 -2.66
N ASN A 127 10.43 26.92 -2.13
CA ASN A 127 11.80 26.52 -1.89
C ASN A 127 12.07 26.36 -0.38
N MET A 128 12.26 25.12 0.06
CA MET A 128 12.62 24.74 1.45
C MET A 128 14.05 24.17 1.55
N ALA A 129 14.90 24.41 0.56
CA ALA A 129 16.24 23.81 0.52
C ALA A 129 17.06 24.19 1.77
N GLY A 130 17.63 23.18 2.48
CA GLY A 130 18.40 23.35 3.70
C GLY A 130 17.63 23.93 4.89
N ALA A 131 16.30 24.02 4.81
CA ALA A 131 15.49 24.50 5.94
C ALA A 131 15.53 23.51 7.11
N ARG A 132 15.45 24.03 8.34
CA ARG A 132 15.38 23.25 9.58
C ARG A 132 13.98 23.38 10.16
N MET A 133 13.12 22.40 9.89
CA MET A 133 11.71 22.38 10.24
C MET A 133 11.30 21.07 10.94
N PRO A 134 12.01 20.67 12.03
CA PRO A 134 11.63 19.45 12.75
C PRO A 134 10.21 19.57 13.30
N GLY A 135 9.42 18.49 13.22
CA GLY A 135 8.00 18.50 13.62
C GLY A 135 7.10 19.29 12.67
N ILE A 136 7.49 19.49 11.41
CA ILE A 136 6.66 20.14 10.38
C ILE A 136 5.36 19.35 10.18
N LEU A 137 4.26 20.07 9.96
CA LEU A 137 2.97 19.50 9.56
C LEU A 137 2.61 19.93 8.14
N PHE A 138 2.38 18.96 7.26
CA PHE A 138 1.68 19.17 6.00
C PHE A 138 0.32 18.47 6.06
N ARG A 139 -0.76 19.23 6.03
CA ARG A 139 -2.14 18.67 6.03
C ARG A 139 -2.93 19.25 4.87
N ASN A 140 -3.33 18.40 3.93
CA ASN A 140 -4.01 18.83 2.70
C ASN A 140 -3.26 19.95 1.95
N ALA A 141 -1.93 19.96 2.04
CA ALA A 141 -1.09 20.98 1.43
C ALA A 141 -0.69 20.56 0.00
N GLY A 142 -0.72 21.51 -0.92
CA GLY A 142 -0.22 21.33 -2.28
C GLY A 142 1.31 21.44 -2.32
N LEU A 143 2.02 20.33 -2.53
CA LEU A 143 3.50 20.28 -2.56
C LEU A 143 4.07 20.08 -3.97
N LYS A 144 3.32 20.49 -4.99
CA LYS A 144 3.76 20.37 -6.37
C LYS A 144 5.05 21.15 -6.63
N GLN A 145 6.08 20.47 -7.14
CA GLN A 145 7.38 21.06 -7.47
C GLN A 145 8.09 21.78 -6.29
N VAL A 146 7.80 21.41 -5.06
CA VAL A 146 8.52 21.92 -3.88
C VAL A 146 9.95 21.39 -3.88
N THR A 147 10.92 22.27 -3.64
CA THR A 147 12.32 21.89 -3.43
C THR A 147 12.64 21.87 -1.94
N ALA A 148 13.00 20.71 -1.40
CA ALA A 148 13.38 20.53 0.01
C ALA A 148 14.72 19.79 0.17
N LYS A 149 15.64 20.01 -0.78
CA LYS A 149 16.99 19.41 -0.76
C LYS A 149 17.70 19.67 0.54
N GLY A 150 18.12 18.58 1.22
CA GLY A 150 18.87 18.69 2.48
C GLY A 150 18.11 19.36 3.62
N ALA A 151 16.79 19.47 3.52
CA ALA A 151 15.96 19.99 4.61
C ALA A 151 15.92 19.01 5.79
N ASP A 152 15.74 19.52 7.00
CA ASP A 152 15.47 18.72 8.20
C ASP A 152 13.98 18.79 8.52
N PHE A 153 13.25 17.71 8.19
CA PHE A 153 11.84 17.48 8.49
C PHE A 153 11.67 16.37 9.53
N SER A 154 12.70 16.13 10.34
CA SER A 154 12.67 15.08 11.35
C SER A 154 11.45 15.21 12.26
N ARG A 155 10.79 14.07 12.55
CA ARG A 155 9.54 14.01 13.34
C ARG A 155 8.40 14.86 12.79
N GLY A 156 8.44 15.17 11.50
CA GLY A 156 7.37 15.84 10.79
C GLY A 156 6.23 14.87 10.47
N HIS A 157 5.14 15.44 10.01
CA HIS A 157 3.93 14.70 9.65
C HIS A 157 3.37 15.21 8.33
N PHE A 158 3.06 14.28 7.44
CA PHE A 158 2.36 14.52 6.19
C PHE A 158 1.02 13.81 6.24
N ASP A 159 -0.04 14.58 6.16
CA ASP A 159 -1.40 14.11 6.02
C ASP A 159 -1.92 14.57 4.64
N GLY A 160 -1.94 13.67 3.68
CA GLY A 160 -2.34 13.94 2.30
C GLY A 160 -3.81 14.28 2.13
N GLY A 161 -4.63 14.07 3.17
CA GLY A 161 -6.06 14.30 3.13
C GLY A 161 -6.76 13.56 1.99
N TRP A 162 -7.99 14.00 1.68
CA TRP A 162 -8.85 13.30 0.74
C TRP A 162 -8.54 13.60 -0.73
N PHE A 163 -8.05 14.80 -1.13
CA PHE A 163 -7.99 15.15 -2.55
C PHE A 163 -7.03 16.26 -3.01
N GLU A 164 -6.39 17.04 -2.14
CA GLU A 164 -5.74 18.28 -2.57
C GLU A 164 -4.21 18.33 -2.43
N GLY A 165 -3.61 17.37 -1.73
CA GLY A 165 -2.16 17.34 -1.56
C GLY A 165 -1.47 16.69 -2.76
N SER A 166 -0.90 17.46 -3.68
CA SER A 166 -0.03 16.95 -4.74
C SER A 166 1.42 17.01 -4.30
N VAL A 167 2.15 15.90 -4.44
CA VAL A 167 3.59 15.81 -4.20
C VAL A 167 4.38 15.68 -5.52
N GLU A 168 3.77 16.02 -6.63
CA GLU A 168 4.39 15.96 -7.95
C GLU A 168 5.67 16.77 -8.01
N GLY A 169 6.79 16.09 -8.32
CA GLY A 169 8.09 16.72 -8.43
C GLY A 169 8.66 17.25 -7.11
N TRP A 170 8.13 16.80 -5.96
CA TRP A 170 8.72 17.12 -4.66
C TRP A 170 10.13 16.55 -4.55
N ASP A 171 11.10 17.41 -4.26
CA ASP A 171 12.52 17.07 -4.19
C ASP A 171 12.98 17.03 -2.74
N LEU A 172 13.12 15.82 -2.22
CA LEU A 172 13.60 15.50 -0.87
C LEU A 172 15.04 14.94 -0.89
N ASP A 173 15.79 15.11 -1.97
CA ASP A 173 17.14 14.56 -2.07
C ASP A 173 18.02 14.99 -0.90
N GLY A 174 18.56 14.02 -0.14
CA GLY A 174 19.38 14.25 1.04
C GLY A 174 18.65 14.83 2.25
N ALA A 175 17.33 14.89 2.25
CA ALA A 175 16.56 15.39 3.39
C ALA A 175 16.65 14.44 4.60
N ASN A 176 16.57 15.00 5.80
CA ASN A 176 16.43 14.25 7.04
C ASN A 176 14.93 14.08 7.35
N LEU A 177 14.43 12.88 7.20
CA LEU A 177 13.05 12.47 7.47
C LEU A 177 12.97 11.46 8.62
N THR A 178 13.97 11.47 9.52
CA THR A 178 14.02 10.57 10.67
C THR A 178 12.77 10.71 11.53
N GLY A 179 12.04 9.61 11.73
CA GLY A 179 10.78 9.58 12.47
C GLY A 179 9.64 10.36 11.82
N PHE A 180 9.73 10.65 10.52
CA PHE A 180 8.66 11.31 9.76
C PHE A 180 7.49 10.34 9.55
N THR A 181 6.28 10.83 9.66
CA THR A 181 5.06 10.04 9.44
C THR A 181 4.33 10.52 8.20
N PHE A 182 4.10 9.60 7.25
CA PHE A 182 3.23 9.82 6.11
C PHE A 182 1.90 9.10 6.37
N GLU A 183 0.81 9.84 6.39
CA GLU A 183 -0.54 9.31 6.57
C GLU A 183 -1.45 9.69 5.42
N CYS A 184 -2.48 8.89 5.22
CA CYS A 184 -3.55 9.12 4.26
C CYS A 184 -4.91 9.02 4.95
N GLY A 185 -5.76 10.00 4.75
CA GLY A 185 -7.12 10.02 5.29
C GLY A 185 -8.07 8.97 4.68
N ILE A 186 -7.62 8.25 3.63
CA ILE A 186 -8.37 7.18 2.99
C ILE A 186 -7.55 5.90 3.00
N THR A 187 -8.11 4.83 3.54
CA THR A 187 -7.54 3.50 3.44
C THR A 187 -7.70 3.00 2.00
N VAL A 188 -6.69 3.19 1.17
CA VAL A 188 -6.59 2.55 -0.14
C VAL A 188 -5.51 1.49 -0.10
N PRO A 189 -5.68 0.36 -0.79
CA PRO A 189 -4.74 -0.76 -0.72
C PRO A 189 -3.28 -0.41 -1.05
N ASP A 190 -3.09 0.60 -1.89
CA ASP A 190 -1.79 1.02 -2.41
C ASP A 190 -1.24 2.29 -1.74
N GLY A 191 -1.85 2.76 -0.65
CA GLY A 191 -1.49 4.00 0.05
C GLY A 191 -2.04 5.27 -0.62
N CYS A 192 -1.73 6.43 -0.06
CA CYS A 192 -2.08 7.71 -0.70
C CYS A 192 -1.49 7.79 -2.09
N PRO A 193 -2.27 8.09 -3.11
CA PRO A 193 -1.73 8.31 -4.44
C PRO A 193 -0.77 9.50 -4.39
N VAL A 194 0.52 9.22 -4.61
CA VAL A 194 1.56 10.25 -4.64
C VAL A 194 1.36 11.15 -5.84
N TYR A 195 0.69 10.64 -6.89
CA TYR A 195 0.30 11.48 -8.01
C TYR A 195 -0.17 10.71 -9.28
N GLN A 196 -0.97 11.38 -10.09
CA GLN A 196 -1.31 10.96 -11.46
C GLN A 196 -0.81 12.00 -12.48
N GLY A 197 0.48 11.96 -12.85
CA GLY A 197 1.00 12.77 -13.95
C GLY A 197 2.44 13.25 -13.82
N GLY A 198 3.26 13.18 -14.68
CA GLY A 198 4.45 13.82 -15.16
C GLY A 198 5.74 13.76 -14.34
N ALA A 199 5.86 14.42 -13.22
CA ALA A 199 7.11 14.52 -12.48
C ALA A 199 7.09 13.66 -11.20
N LYS A 200 8.04 12.71 -11.09
CA LYS A 200 8.17 11.85 -9.92
C LYS A 200 8.75 12.62 -8.73
N MET A 201 8.33 12.24 -7.53
CA MET A 201 8.99 12.66 -6.29
C MET A 201 10.40 12.05 -6.22
N THR A 202 11.38 12.81 -5.73
CA THR A 202 12.74 12.32 -5.49
C THR A 202 13.11 12.42 -4.02
N ALA A 203 13.75 11.36 -3.50
CA ALA A 203 14.25 11.29 -2.13
C ALA A 203 15.58 10.51 -2.08
N LYS A 204 16.47 10.79 -3.05
CA LYS A 204 17.77 10.12 -3.17
C LYS A 204 18.65 10.46 -1.99
N GLY A 205 19.18 9.42 -1.33
CA GLY A 205 20.04 9.62 -0.16
C GLY A 205 19.34 10.25 1.05
N ALA A 206 18.02 10.37 1.05
CA ALA A 206 17.26 10.84 2.20
C ALA A 206 17.31 9.83 3.37
N ASP A 207 17.17 10.32 4.59
CA ASP A 207 17.20 9.51 5.81
C ASP A 207 15.77 9.32 6.36
N PHE A 208 15.20 8.14 6.16
CA PHE A 208 13.89 7.72 6.67
C PHE A 208 14.00 6.83 7.93
N THR A 209 15.11 6.86 8.62
CA THR A 209 15.28 6.06 9.85
C THR A 209 14.12 6.29 10.82
N ASN A 210 13.46 5.21 11.29
CA ASN A 210 12.27 5.24 12.14
C ASN A 210 11.05 5.98 11.54
N ALA A 211 11.03 6.26 10.24
CA ALA A 211 9.87 6.88 9.60
C ALA A 211 8.73 5.88 9.42
N THR A 212 7.50 6.38 9.30
CA THR A 212 6.30 5.60 8.97
C THR A 212 5.84 5.95 7.57
N LEU A 213 5.90 4.98 6.66
CA LEU A 213 5.59 5.12 5.24
C LEU A 213 4.47 4.20 4.76
N ASP A 214 3.86 3.41 5.63
CA ASP A 214 2.88 2.38 5.28
C ASP A 214 1.59 2.94 4.64
N GLY A 215 1.25 4.19 4.92
CA GLY A 215 0.15 4.91 4.29
C GLY A 215 0.51 5.67 3.01
N PHE A 216 1.75 5.56 2.49
CA PHE A 216 2.24 6.39 1.39
C PHE A 216 2.59 5.55 0.15
N ALA A 217 2.08 5.92 -1.02
CA ALA A 217 2.36 5.20 -2.26
C ALA A 217 3.78 5.46 -2.77
N LEU A 218 4.66 4.47 -2.67
CA LEU A 218 6.08 4.58 -3.04
C LEU A 218 6.38 4.27 -4.51
N HIS A 219 5.39 3.91 -5.33
CA HIS A 219 5.62 3.47 -6.71
C HIS A 219 6.22 4.55 -7.62
N ASP A 220 6.01 5.83 -7.29
CA ASP A 220 6.53 6.96 -8.05
C ASP A 220 7.63 7.75 -7.31
N VAL A 221 8.24 7.14 -6.28
CA VAL A 221 9.30 7.77 -5.51
C VAL A 221 10.66 7.21 -5.91
N GLU A 222 11.64 8.09 -6.20
CA GLU A 222 13.02 7.69 -6.47
C GLU A 222 13.81 7.63 -5.15
N LEU A 223 14.02 6.42 -4.62
CA LEU A 223 14.63 6.14 -3.32
C LEU A 223 16.10 5.70 -3.39
N SER A 224 16.81 5.99 -4.49
CA SER A 224 18.21 5.52 -4.65
C SER A 224 19.11 5.99 -3.50
N GLY A 225 19.68 5.03 -2.76
CA GLY A 225 20.56 5.30 -1.62
C GLY A 225 19.87 5.89 -0.38
N ALA A 226 18.54 5.98 -0.36
CA ALA A 226 17.80 6.37 0.83
C ALA A 226 18.00 5.35 1.95
N ARG A 227 18.14 5.83 3.19
CA ARG A 227 18.27 4.99 4.39
C ARG A 227 16.90 4.68 4.97
N LEU A 228 16.67 3.39 5.23
CA LEU A 228 15.37 2.89 5.71
C LEU A 228 15.49 2.07 7.01
N ASP A 229 16.46 2.37 7.86
CA ASP A 229 16.65 1.66 9.12
C ASP A 229 15.43 1.83 10.03
N GLN A 230 14.83 0.72 10.51
CA GLN A 230 13.62 0.72 11.36
C GLN A 230 12.42 1.45 10.74
N THR A 231 12.42 1.70 9.43
CA THR A 231 11.29 2.31 8.72
C THR A 231 10.10 1.36 8.69
N ILE A 232 8.93 1.89 8.97
CA ILE A 232 7.67 1.15 8.92
C ILE A 232 7.08 1.30 7.52
N ILE A 233 6.84 0.16 6.86
CA ILE A 233 6.26 0.08 5.50
C ILE A 233 5.17 -0.98 5.43
N GLY A 234 4.24 -0.82 4.52
CA GLY A 234 3.28 -1.86 4.17
C GLY A 234 3.88 -2.91 3.21
N PRO A 235 3.38 -4.16 3.22
CA PRO A 235 3.87 -5.21 2.32
C PRO A 235 3.80 -4.85 0.84
N ARG A 236 2.76 -4.13 0.42
CA ARG A 236 2.57 -3.68 -0.97
C ARG A 236 3.63 -2.69 -1.45
N GLN A 237 4.29 -2.00 -0.53
CA GLN A 237 5.32 -1.02 -0.84
C GLN A 237 6.71 -1.65 -1.02
N LEU A 238 6.92 -2.84 -0.48
CA LEU A 238 8.22 -3.51 -0.49
C LEU A 238 8.88 -3.58 -1.88
N PRO A 239 8.16 -3.88 -2.98
CA PRO A 239 8.77 -3.95 -4.32
C PRO A 239 9.38 -2.64 -4.81
N TYR A 240 8.95 -1.50 -4.31
CA TYR A 240 9.43 -0.18 -4.73
C TYR A 240 10.74 0.24 -4.04
N LEU A 241 11.16 -0.50 -3.02
CA LEU A 241 12.35 -0.20 -2.24
C LEU A 241 13.64 -0.80 -2.82
N ALA A 242 13.62 -1.38 -4.01
CA ALA A 242 14.72 -2.15 -4.58
C ALA A 242 16.06 -1.39 -4.72
N LYS A 243 16.03 -0.05 -4.72
CA LYS A 243 17.22 0.81 -4.83
C LYS A 243 17.62 1.50 -3.52
N ALA A 244 16.86 1.27 -2.44
CA ALA A 244 17.14 1.85 -1.14
C ALA A 244 18.27 1.09 -0.41
N ASP A 245 18.83 1.70 0.63
CA ASP A 245 19.88 1.12 1.48
C ASP A 245 19.26 0.55 2.78
N PHE A 246 19.35 -0.77 2.94
CA PHE A 246 18.88 -1.51 4.13
C PHE A 246 20.06 -1.98 4.96
N ARG A 247 20.63 -1.14 5.79
CA ARG A 247 21.73 -1.55 6.68
C ARG A 247 21.26 -2.22 7.95
N GLY A 248 20.06 -1.89 8.40
CA GLY A 248 19.44 -2.46 9.59
C GLY A 248 18.25 -3.35 9.26
N ALA A 249 17.20 -3.25 10.07
CA ALA A 249 15.93 -3.90 9.85
C ALA A 249 14.90 -2.88 9.37
N ILE A 250 13.91 -3.33 8.61
CA ILE A 250 12.66 -2.60 8.37
C ILE A 250 11.53 -3.24 9.17
N VAL A 251 10.48 -2.49 9.41
CA VAL A 251 9.26 -2.99 10.05
C VAL A 251 8.17 -3.10 8.99
N LEU A 252 7.74 -4.33 8.71
CA LEU A 252 6.66 -4.63 7.79
C LEU A 252 5.33 -4.64 8.57
N ARG A 253 4.49 -3.66 8.35
CA ARG A 253 3.20 -3.51 9.03
C ARG A 253 2.06 -4.01 8.16
N GLY A 254 1.15 -4.77 8.75
CA GLY A 254 -0.10 -5.18 8.11
C GLY A 254 -1.20 -5.32 9.15
N GLY A 255 -2.17 -4.43 9.17
CA GLY A 255 -3.36 -4.51 10.01
C GLY A 255 -3.09 -4.72 11.52
N GLY A 256 -2.03 -4.13 12.07
CA GLY A 256 -1.62 -4.32 13.47
C GLY A 256 -0.66 -5.49 13.73
N SER A 257 -0.25 -6.21 12.69
CA SER A 257 0.73 -7.29 12.76
C SER A 257 2.09 -6.83 12.25
N ASP A 258 2.92 -6.27 13.12
CA ASP A 258 4.25 -5.78 12.78
C ASP A 258 5.28 -6.91 12.75
N VAL A 259 6.06 -6.98 11.68
CA VAL A 259 7.13 -7.98 11.51
C VAL A 259 8.45 -7.26 11.19
N SER A 260 9.44 -7.41 12.07
CA SER A 260 10.79 -6.89 11.80
C SER A 260 11.54 -7.82 10.83
N LEU A 261 12.05 -7.26 9.73
CA LEU A 261 12.83 -7.94 8.71
C LEU A 261 14.25 -7.41 8.66
N ALA A 262 15.23 -8.29 8.80
CA ALA A 262 16.63 -7.95 8.54
C ALA A 262 16.84 -7.57 7.06
N GLY A 263 17.80 -6.69 6.78
CA GLY A 263 18.06 -6.22 5.42
C GLY A 263 18.31 -7.36 4.42
N GLU A 264 18.97 -8.43 4.82
CA GLU A 264 19.18 -9.63 3.99
C GLU A 264 17.87 -10.34 3.62
N ASP A 265 16.90 -10.41 4.54
CA ASP A 265 15.56 -10.96 4.27
C ASP A 265 14.80 -10.08 3.29
N VAL A 266 14.92 -8.75 3.41
CA VAL A 266 14.34 -7.78 2.47
C VAL A 266 14.88 -7.99 1.06
N TYR A 267 16.20 -8.08 0.90
CA TYR A 267 16.82 -8.35 -0.40
C TYR A 267 16.37 -9.68 -0.99
N LYS A 268 16.21 -10.71 -0.16
CA LYS A 268 15.69 -12.01 -0.60
C LYS A 268 14.27 -11.90 -1.11
N LEU A 269 13.38 -11.23 -0.36
CA LEU A 269 11.99 -10.98 -0.79
C LEU A 269 11.92 -10.19 -2.10
N LEU A 270 12.71 -9.13 -2.22
CA LEU A 270 12.78 -8.33 -3.45
C LEU A 270 13.26 -9.16 -4.64
N SER A 271 14.28 -10.00 -4.44
CA SER A 271 14.80 -10.89 -5.49
C SER A 271 13.77 -11.91 -5.95
N GLU A 272 13.04 -12.51 -5.01
CA GLU A 272 11.97 -13.48 -5.31
C GLU A 272 10.81 -12.79 -6.02
N ASN A 273 10.38 -11.61 -5.55
CA ASN A 273 9.31 -10.84 -6.14
C ASN A 273 9.65 -10.39 -7.57
N ILE A 274 10.88 -9.91 -7.82
CA ILE A 274 11.35 -9.55 -9.17
C ILE A 274 11.33 -10.77 -10.09
N ARG A 275 11.78 -11.94 -9.62
CA ARG A 275 11.73 -13.19 -10.39
C ARG A 275 10.30 -13.61 -10.70
N GLN A 276 9.40 -13.50 -9.73
CA GLN A 276 7.99 -13.82 -9.91
C GLN A 276 7.33 -12.87 -10.92
N LYS A 277 7.52 -11.56 -10.80
CA LYS A 277 7.01 -10.59 -11.76
C LYS A 277 7.54 -10.84 -13.18
N ALA A 278 8.83 -11.13 -13.31
CA ALA A 278 9.43 -11.47 -14.60
C ALA A 278 8.85 -12.76 -15.20
N ALA A 279 8.57 -13.77 -14.37
CA ALA A 279 7.90 -15.00 -14.80
C ALA A 279 6.44 -14.75 -15.15
N ALA A 280 5.73 -13.94 -14.35
CA ALA A 280 4.34 -13.55 -14.60
C ALA A 280 4.17 -12.72 -15.89
N ALA A 281 5.20 -11.98 -16.27
CA ALA A 281 5.19 -11.20 -17.50
C ALA A 281 5.25 -12.06 -18.77
N ARG A 282 5.49 -13.38 -18.69
CA ARG A 282 5.69 -14.27 -19.84
C ARG A 282 4.60 -15.36 -19.91
N PRO A 283 3.97 -15.58 -21.07
CA PRO A 283 3.15 -16.76 -21.28
C PRO A 283 4.03 -18.02 -21.42
N SER A 284 3.41 -19.17 -21.67
CA SER A 284 4.11 -20.46 -21.90
C SER A 284 4.93 -20.50 -23.21
N PHE A 285 4.78 -19.50 -24.06
CA PHE A 285 5.47 -19.38 -25.35
C PHE A 285 6.23 -18.04 -25.47
N ASP A 286 7.07 -17.93 -26.49
CA ASP A 286 7.86 -16.74 -26.77
C ASP A 286 7.03 -15.69 -27.51
N CYS A 287 6.73 -14.57 -26.88
CA CYS A 287 5.97 -13.47 -27.47
C CYS A 287 6.62 -12.87 -28.73
N ALA A 288 7.95 -12.95 -28.88
CA ALA A 288 8.63 -12.51 -30.10
C ALA A 288 8.29 -13.39 -31.31
N LYS A 289 7.73 -14.58 -31.08
CA LYS A 289 7.29 -15.53 -32.11
C LYS A 289 5.79 -15.61 -32.26
N ALA A 290 5.04 -14.73 -31.60
CA ALA A 290 3.58 -14.69 -31.66
C ALA A 290 3.10 -14.47 -33.10
N SER A 291 2.44 -15.47 -33.68
CA SER A 291 2.04 -15.49 -35.09
C SER A 291 0.53 -15.29 -35.27
N SER A 292 -0.28 -15.83 -34.37
CA SER A 292 -1.74 -15.71 -34.43
C SER A 292 -2.23 -14.41 -33.77
N LYS A 293 -3.48 -14.01 -34.07
CA LYS A 293 -4.13 -12.87 -33.38
C LYS A 293 -4.26 -13.13 -31.88
N VAL A 294 -4.62 -14.36 -31.49
CA VAL A 294 -4.75 -14.75 -30.09
C VAL A 294 -3.43 -14.67 -29.34
N GLU A 295 -2.33 -15.15 -29.95
CA GLU A 295 -1.00 -15.04 -29.33
C GLU A 295 -0.57 -13.57 -29.14
N ARG A 296 -0.88 -12.71 -30.11
CA ARG A 296 -0.62 -11.27 -29.96
C ARG A 296 -1.47 -10.61 -28.88
N GLU A 297 -2.74 -11.04 -28.72
CA GLU A 297 -3.61 -10.58 -27.64
C GLU A 297 -3.05 -10.98 -26.27
N ILE A 298 -2.65 -12.24 -26.11
CA ILE A 298 -2.00 -12.74 -24.88
C ILE A 298 -0.70 -11.98 -24.58
N CYS A 299 0.04 -11.58 -25.60
CA CYS A 299 1.27 -10.80 -25.47
C CYS A 299 1.05 -9.30 -25.32
N GLY A 300 -0.19 -8.81 -25.32
CA GLY A 300 -0.55 -7.41 -25.15
C GLY A 300 0.00 -6.80 -23.86
N GLU A 301 0.24 -5.49 -23.86
CA GLU A 301 0.81 -4.76 -22.72
C GLU A 301 0.01 -4.98 -21.43
N TYR A 302 -1.32 -4.91 -21.52
CA TYR A 302 -2.24 -5.02 -20.39
C TYR A 302 -2.83 -6.43 -20.17
N ALA A 303 -2.32 -7.45 -20.86
CA ALA A 303 -2.82 -8.82 -20.84
C ALA A 303 -2.09 -9.74 -19.83
N SER A 304 -1.74 -9.23 -18.64
CA SER A 304 -1.03 -10.01 -17.61
C SER A 304 -1.82 -11.23 -17.12
N ASP A 305 -3.13 -11.10 -17.00
CA ASP A 305 -4.08 -12.16 -16.67
C ASP A 305 -4.09 -13.27 -17.72
N LEU A 306 -4.13 -12.94 -19.00
CA LEU A 306 -4.07 -13.92 -20.08
C LEU A 306 -2.73 -14.67 -20.12
N ARG A 307 -1.61 -13.97 -19.85
CA ARG A 307 -0.29 -14.60 -19.76
C ARG A 307 -0.20 -15.56 -18.58
N SER A 308 -0.80 -15.19 -17.45
CA SER A 308 -0.89 -16.06 -16.27
C SER A 308 -1.73 -17.31 -16.57
N ALA A 309 -2.92 -17.12 -17.13
CA ALA A 309 -3.80 -18.22 -17.52
C ALA A 309 -3.13 -19.19 -18.50
N ASP A 310 -2.38 -18.68 -19.48
CA ASP A 310 -1.62 -19.49 -20.46
C ASP A 310 -0.58 -20.38 -19.75
N ARG A 311 0.15 -19.82 -18.77
CA ARG A 311 1.10 -20.63 -17.98
C ARG A 311 0.41 -21.69 -17.14
N ASP A 312 -0.69 -21.34 -16.50
CA ASP A 312 -1.46 -22.30 -15.69
C ASP A 312 -1.90 -23.50 -16.52
N ILE A 313 -2.43 -23.22 -17.72
CA ILE A 313 -2.80 -24.30 -18.67
C ILE A 313 -1.60 -25.15 -19.03
N ALA A 314 -0.44 -24.55 -19.30
CA ALA A 314 0.77 -25.31 -19.63
C ALA A 314 1.22 -26.23 -18.48
N ILE A 315 1.16 -25.75 -17.24
CA ILE A 315 1.50 -26.53 -16.04
C ILE A 315 0.50 -27.68 -15.84
N LEU A 316 -0.80 -27.38 -15.86
CA LEU A 316 -1.87 -28.37 -15.70
C LEU A 316 -1.85 -29.42 -16.80
N PHE A 317 -1.66 -29.00 -18.06
CA PHE A 317 -1.50 -29.92 -19.17
C PHE A 317 -0.29 -30.85 -18.98
N LYS A 318 0.84 -30.33 -18.54
CA LYS A 318 2.03 -31.15 -18.26
C LYS A 318 1.74 -32.22 -17.20
N ARG A 319 1.00 -31.86 -16.13
CA ARG A 319 0.61 -32.79 -15.07
C ARG A 319 -0.37 -33.86 -15.59
N ALA A 320 -1.40 -33.42 -16.31
CA ALA A 320 -2.45 -34.30 -16.81
C ALA A 320 -1.99 -35.21 -17.99
N ASN A 321 -1.01 -34.77 -18.78
CA ASN A 321 -0.57 -35.48 -20.00
C ASN A 321 -0.05 -36.90 -19.77
N GLY A 322 0.34 -37.26 -18.54
CA GLY A 322 0.76 -38.61 -18.17
C GLY A 322 -0.38 -39.53 -17.70
N MET A 323 -1.59 -38.98 -17.49
CA MET A 323 -2.72 -39.71 -16.87
C MET A 323 -3.68 -40.35 -17.89
N ASP A 324 -3.88 -39.71 -19.05
CA ASP A 324 -4.81 -40.15 -20.08
C ASP A 324 -4.25 -39.89 -21.50
N ALA A 325 -4.40 -40.89 -22.39
CA ALA A 325 -3.94 -40.80 -23.78
C ALA A 325 -4.70 -39.70 -24.59
N GLY A 326 -5.94 -39.39 -24.22
CA GLY A 326 -6.77 -38.37 -24.84
C GLY A 326 -6.37 -36.93 -24.54
N VAL A 327 -5.56 -36.69 -23.48
CA VAL A 327 -5.20 -35.32 -23.04
C VAL A 327 -4.50 -34.54 -24.14
N ARG A 328 -3.59 -35.17 -24.90
CA ARG A 328 -2.87 -34.52 -26.01
C ARG A 328 -3.78 -34.12 -27.16
N SER A 329 -4.69 -35.01 -27.56
CA SER A 329 -5.67 -34.74 -28.63
C SER A 329 -6.63 -33.65 -28.20
N GLY A 330 -7.13 -33.71 -26.97
CA GLY A 330 -7.95 -32.67 -26.35
C GLY A 330 -7.28 -31.32 -26.27
N GLN A 331 -5.97 -31.28 -25.96
CA GLN A 331 -5.20 -30.01 -25.95
C GLN A 331 -5.10 -29.40 -27.34
N ARG A 332 -4.90 -30.23 -28.38
CA ARG A 332 -4.83 -29.71 -29.77
C ARG A 332 -6.19 -29.17 -30.21
N ALA A 333 -7.26 -29.94 -29.98
CA ALA A 333 -8.60 -29.47 -30.31
C ALA A 333 -8.98 -28.19 -29.57
N TRP A 334 -8.62 -28.10 -28.28
CA TRP A 334 -8.82 -26.86 -27.51
C TRP A 334 -8.04 -25.68 -28.09
N LEU A 335 -6.77 -25.85 -28.49
CA LEU A 335 -5.98 -24.77 -29.12
C LEU A 335 -6.62 -24.27 -30.41
N GLU A 336 -7.19 -25.18 -31.23
CA GLU A 336 -7.93 -24.82 -32.43
C GLU A 336 -9.15 -23.97 -32.09
N GLN A 337 -9.95 -24.39 -31.09
CA GLN A 337 -11.12 -23.63 -30.64
C GLN A 337 -10.74 -22.27 -30.03
N ARG A 338 -9.73 -22.22 -29.14
CA ARG A 338 -9.21 -20.97 -28.57
C ARG A 338 -8.82 -19.98 -29.67
N ASN A 339 -8.21 -20.46 -30.74
CA ASN A 339 -7.73 -19.58 -31.83
C ASN A 339 -8.89 -18.90 -32.59
N LEU A 340 -10.13 -19.41 -32.49
CA LEU A 340 -11.31 -18.76 -33.03
C LEU A 340 -11.63 -17.45 -32.27
N CYS A 341 -11.18 -17.29 -31.03
CA CYS A 341 -11.31 -16.03 -30.29
C CYS A 341 -10.63 -14.85 -31.01
N GLY A 342 -9.66 -15.09 -31.89
CA GLY A 342 -9.02 -14.02 -32.66
C GLY A 342 -9.92 -13.25 -33.62
N VAL A 343 -11.13 -13.76 -33.91
CA VAL A 343 -12.15 -13.11 -34.74
C VAL A 343 -13.42 -12.75 -33.97
N ALA A 344 -13.45 -12.97 -32.64
CA ALA A 344 -14.55 -12.57 -31.79
C ALA A 344 -14.65 -11.04 -31.67
N GLU A 345 -15.82 -10.53 -31.31
CA GLU A 345 -16.05 -9.10 -31.07
C GLU A 345 -15.19 -8.58 -29.91
N TYR A 346 -15.05 -9.39 -28.85
CA TYR A 346 -14.23 -9.13 -27.67
C TYR A 346 -13.20 -10.27 -27.50
N PRO A 347 -12.04 -10.21 -28.19
CA PRO A 347 -11.09 -11.32 -28.23
C PRO A 347 -10.54 -11.68 -26.85
N ALA A 348 -10.21 -10.71 -26.01
CA ALA A 348 -9.66 -10.94 -24.67
C ALA A 348 -10.64 -11.72 -23.78
N ASP A 349 -11.93 -11.37 -23.80
CA ASP A 349 -12.96 -12.04 -22.99
C ASP A 349 -13.21 -13.45 -23.47
N CYS A 350 -13.28 -13.66 -24.77
CA CYS A 350 -13.37 -15.00 -25.37
C CYS A 350 -12.18 -15.87 -24.94
N ILE A 351 -10.97 -15.31 -24.94
CA ILE A 351 -9.76 -16.03 -24.52
C ILE A 351 -9.85 -16.36 -23.03
N ARG A 352 -10.23 -15.40 -22.16
CA ARG A 352 -10.42 -15.64 -20.72
C ARG A 352 -11.37 -16.80 -20.45
N GLU A 353 -12.53 -16.79 -21.08
CA GLU A 353 -13.52 -17.86 -20.96
C GLU A 353 -12.95 -19.20 -21.44
N SER A 354 -12.29 -19.24 -22.60
CA SER A 354 -11.66 -20.44 -23.14
C SER A 354 -10.62 -21.02 -22.17
N TYR A 355 -9.77 -20.15 -21.57
CA TYR A 355 -8.77 -20.56 -20.58
C TYR A 355 -9.42 -21.06 -19.29
N SER A 356 -10.44 -20.37 -18.78
CA SER A 356 -11.16 -20.76 -17.57
C SER A 356 -11.81 -22.16 -17.73
N ASN A 357 -12.48 -22.38 -18.85
CA ASN A 357 -13.07 -23.67 -19.18
C ASN A 357 -12.00 -24.78 -19.30
N ARG A 358 -10.87 -24.49 -19.96
CA ARG A 358 -9.79 -25.48 -20.08
C ARG A 358 -9.12 -25.80 -18.77
N LYS A 359 -8.91 -24.78 -17.93
CA LYS A 359 -8.37 -24.93 -16.56
C LYS A 359 -9.26 -25.90 -15.76
N GLY A 360 -10.58 -25.70 -15.80
CA GLY A 360 -11.55 -26.59 -15.17
C GLY A 360 -11.46 -28.02 -15.66
N GLN A 361 -11.47 -28.26 -16.99
CA GLN A 361 -11.33 -29.59 -17.58
C GLN A 361 -10.05 -30.31 -17.13
N LEU A 362 -8.91 -29.60 -17.11
CA LEU A 362 -7.65 -30.18 -16.68
C LEU A 362 -7.62 -30.48 -15.18
N LEU A 363 -8.20 -29.61 -14.35
CA LEU A 363 -8.37 -29.86 -12.90
C LEU A 363 -9.29 -31.05 -12.66
N GLY A 364 -10.38 -31.17 -13.42
CA GLY A 364 -11.28 -32.30 -13.33
C GLY A 364 -10.61 -33.65 -13.66
N LEU A 365 -9.73 -33.65 -14.70
CA LEU A 365 -8.92 -34.82 -15.04
C LEU A 365 -7.91 -35.19 -13.95
N LEU A 366 -7.31 -34.20 -13.31
CA LEU A 366 -6.39 -34.41 -12.18
C LEU A 366 -7.12 -34.90 -10.93
N GLY A 367 -8.43 -34.64 -10.84
CA GLY A 367 -9.27 -35.00 -9.72
C GLY A 367 -9.08 -34.09 -8.49
N GLU A 368 -9.89 -34.38 -7.47
CA GLU A 368 -9.75 -33.67 -6.20
C GLU A 368 -8.39 -33.94 -5.57
N GLN A 369 -7.70 -32.88 -5.20
CA GLN A 369 -6.41 -32.94 -4.51
C GLN A 369 -6.64 -32.82 -3.00
N ASP A 370 -5.92 -33.63 -2.20
CA ASP A 370 -5.94 -33.53 -0.73
C ASP A 370 -5.09 -32.36 -0.24
N TRP A 371 -5.55 -31.14 -0.55
CA TRP A 371 -4.88 -29.90 -0.16
C TRP A 371 -5.22 -29.43 1.27
N LEU A 372 -6.27 -29.97 1.87
CA LEU A 372 -6.71 -29.70 3.24
C LEU A 372 -7.18 -31.01 3.89
N ALA A 373 -6.66 -31.34 5.06
CA ALA A 373 -7.09 -32.55 5.75
C ALA A 373 -8.51 -32.39 6.34
N ARG A 374 -9.17 -33.53 6.63
CA ARG A 374 -10.50 -33.49 7.23
C ARG A 374 -10.46 -32.86 8.63
N GLY A 375 -11.34 -31.95 8.91
CA GLY A 375 -11.42 -31.18 10.16
C GLY A 375 -10.51 -29.96 10.21
N GLU A 376 -9.76 -29.69 9.14
CA GLU A 376 -8.87 -28.53 9.04
C GLU A 376 -9.53 -27.35 8.33
N ALA A 377 -8.95 -26.17 8.54
CA ALA A 377 -9.28 -24.94 7.86
C ALA A 377 -8.02 -24.29 7.25
N ALA A 378 -8.21 -23.51 6.20
CA ALA A 378 -7.16 -22.71 5.60
C ALA A 378 -7.67 -21.31 5.28
N LEU A 379 -6.85 -20.28 5.58
CA LEU A 379 -7.10 -18.92 5.20
C LEU A 379 -6.39 -18.60 3.88
N PHE A 380 -7.10 -17.96 2.98
CA PHE A 380 -6.61 -17.44 1.71
C PHE A 380 -6.71 -15.92 1.72
N ILE A 381 -5.66 -15.26 1.26
CA ILE A 381 -5.54 -13.80 1.19
C ILE A 381 -5.15 -13.38 -0.23
N ASP A 382 -5.41 -12.15 -0.60
CA ASP A 382 -4.96 -11.62 -1.89
C ASP A 382 -3.42 -11.63 -2.00
N ASP A 383 -2.95 -11.64 -3.23
CA ASP A 383 -1.51 -11.71 -3.53
C ASP A 383 -0.87 -10.33 -3.32
N VAL A 384 -0.82 -9.91 -2.02
CA VAL A 384 -0.27 -8.61 -1.58
C VAL A 384 1.18 -8.43 -2.04
N LEU A 385 1.95 -9.51 -2.00
CA LEU A 385 3.34 -9.55 -2.45
C LEU A 385 3.54 -10.80 -3.30
N PRO A 386 3.41 -10.69 -4.64
CA PRO A 386 3.51 -11.84 -5.54
C PRO A 386 4.83 -12.61 -5.34
N LEU A 387 4.73 -13.85 -4.93
CA LEU A 387 5.87 -14.73 -4.65
C LEU A 387 5.64 -16.10 -5.30
N PRO A 388 6.72 -16.82 -5.72
CA PRO A 388 6.58 -18.19 -6.23
C PRO A 388 5.92 -19.11 -5.21
N ALA A 389 5.07 -20.04 -5.65
CA ALA A 389 4.44 -21.03 -4.77
C ALA A 389 5.47 -21.81 -3.93
N THR A 390 6.65 -22.06 -4.47
CA THR A 390 7.78 -22.67 -3.75
C THR A 390 8.30 -21.81 -2.60
N PHE A 391 8.20 -20.50 -2.72
CA PHE A 391 8.63 -19.57 -1.66
C PHE A 391 7.62 -19.54 -0.50
N VAL A 392 6.33 -19.73 -0.78
CA VAL A 392 5.25 -19.79 0.22
C VAL A 392 5.51 -20.92 1.25
N GLN A 393 6.30 -21.92 0.91
CA GLN A 393 6.74 -22.99 1.81
C GLN A 393 7.95 -22.62 2.69
N SER A 394 8.53 -21.44 2.52
CA SER A 394 9.77 -21.04 3.23
C SER A 394 9.48 -20.49 4.63
N ASP A 395 10.51 -20.59 5.51
CA ASP A 395 10.46 -20.00 6.84
C ASP A 395 10.33 -18.48 6.79
N LEU A 396 10.89 -17.83 5.76
CA LEU A 396 10.77 -16.40 5.58
C LEU A 396 9.32 -16.00 5.26
N PHE A 397 8.62 -16.75 4.41
CA PHE A 397 7.21 -16.51 4.16
C PHE A 397 6.39 -16.69 5.45
N ALA A 398 6.62 -17.75 6.21
CA ALA A 398 5.93 -17.95 7.48
C ALA A 398 6.13 -16.78 8.46
N LYS A 399 7.33 -16.17 8.44
CA LYS A 399 7.65 -14.98 9.26
C LYS A 399 6.85 -13.75 8.85
N ILE A 400 6.64 -13.50 7.55
CA ILE A 400 5.95 -12.32 7.04
C ILE A 400 4.44 -12.52 6.87
N ALA A 401 3.96 -13.76 6.89
CA ALA A 401 2.55 -14.09 6.64
C ALA A 401 1.57 -13.30 7.53
N PRO A 402 1.82 -13.06 8.84
CA PRO A 402 0.92 -12.24 9.65
C PRO A 402 0.74 -10.81 9.11
N ALA A 403 1.84 -10.18 8.65
CA ALA A 403 1.76 -8.84 8.05
C ALA A 403 1.06 -8.86 6.67
N LEU A 404 1.26 -9.92 5.87
CA LEU A 404 0.54 -10.07 4.60
C LEU A 404 -0.96 -10.26 4.81
N VAL A 405 -1.35 -11.05 5.82
CA VAL A 405 -2.77 -11.21 6.21
C VAL A 405 -3.36 -9.86 6.61
N GLY A 406 -2.69 -9.13 7.53
CA GLY A 406 -3.19 -7.83 7.98
C GLY A 406 -3.23 -6.73 6.91
N ALA A 407 -2.48 -6.88 5.80
CA ALA A 407 -2.51 -5.97 4.65
C ALA A 407 -3.45 -6.46 3.52
N SER A 408 -4.08 -7.63 3.70
CA SER A 408 -4.98 -8.20 2.70
C SER A 408 -6.30 -7.44 2.67
N MET A 409 -6.82 -7.24 1.46
CA MET A 409 -8.16 -6.70 1.24
C MET A 409 -9.16 -7.82 0.93
N THR A 410 -8.68 -9.06 0.75
CA THR A 410 -9.50 -10.25 0.52
C THR A 410 -9.11 -11.32 1.54
N GLU A 411 -10.05 -11.75 2.33
CA GLU A 411 -9.87 -12.81 3.32
C GLU A 411 -10.92 -13.89 3.11
N ILE A 412 -10.48 -15.11 2.80
CA ILE A 412 -11.35 -16.23 2.53
C ILE A 412 -10.92 -17.41 3.39
N LEU A 413 -11.81 -17.88 4.25
CA LEU A 413 -11.65 -19.10 5.03
C LEU A 413 -12.32 -20.25 4.31
N ILE A 414 -11.58 -21.35 4.11
CA ILE A 414 -12.12 -22.62 3.65
C ILE A 414 -11.96 -23.64 4.75
N GLU A 415 -13.01 -24.39 5.02
CA GLU A 415 -13.05 -25.45 6.00
C GLU A 415 -13.39 -26.76 5.30
N ARG A 416 -12.72 -27.86 5.71
CA ARG A 416 -13.10 -29.22 5.34
C ARG A 416 -13.66 -29.94 6.55
N GLY A 417 -14.96 -30.26 6.55
CA GLY A 417 -15.60 -31.00 7.63
C GLY A 417 -14.99 -32.37 7.85
N GLY A 418 -15.29 -33.00 8.99
CA GLY A 418 -14.87 -34.38 9.27
C GLY A 418 -15.48 -35.42 8.31
N ASP A 419 -16.60 -35.11 7.69
CA ASP A 419 -17.26 -35.83 6.61
C ASP A 419 -16.55 -35.68 5.24
N GLY A 420 -15.64 -34.69 5.12
CA GLY A 420 -14.92 -34.38 3.89
C GLY A 420 -15.60 -33.32 3.02
N ILE A 421 -16.72 -32.77 3.46
CA ILE A 421 -17.46 -31.71 2.78
C ILE A 421 -16.81 -30.34 3.08
N TYR A 422 -16.80 -29.46 2.08
CA TYR A 422 -16.19 -28.15 2.20
C TYR A 422 -17.22 -27.06 2.49
N ALA A 423 -16.76 -26.03 3.17
CA ALA A 423 -17.44 -24.76 3.34
C ALA A 423 -16.46 -23.61 3.04
N ILE A 424 -17.00 -22.50 2.53
CA ILE A 424 -16.26 -21.28 2.25
C ILE A 424 -17.00 -20.09 2.85
N LYS A 425 -16.26 -19.17 3.44
CA LYS A 425 -16.75 -17.86 3.81
C LYS A 425 -15.63 -16.83 3.74
N GLY A 426 -15.98 -15.59 3.45
CA GLY A 426 -14.99 -14.54 3.37
C GLY A 426 -15.55 -13.24 2.85
N SER A 427 -14.68 -12.26 2.81
CA SER A 427 -14.97 -10.93 2.30
C SER A 427 -13.84 -10.40 1.44
N ALA A 428 -14.17 -9.43 0.59
CA ALA A 428 -13.18 -8.63 -0.11
C ALA A 428 -13.60 -7.15 -0.07
N VAL A 429 -12.62 -6.27 0.04
CA VAL A 429 -12.82 -4.81 0.00
C VAL A 429 -12.28 -4.30 -1.33
N GLY A 430 -13.16 -3.70 -2.13
CA GLY A 430 -12.81 -3.07 -3.40
C GLY A 430 -12.61 -1.57 -3.28
N ALA A 431 -12.46 -0.90 -4.42
CA ALA A 431 -12.30 0.55 -4.47
C ALA A 431 -13.47 1.27 -3.78
N ASN A 432 -13.18 2.36 -3.06
CA ASN A 432 -14.14 3.16 -2.29
C ASN A 432 -14.88 2.36 -1.20
N ALA A 433 -14.21 1.36 -0.59
CA ALA A 433 -14.76 0.51 0.46
C ALA A 433 -16.03 -0.28 0.04
N HIS A 434 -16.21 -0.57 -1.26
CA HIS A 434 -17.23 -1.50 -1.69
C HIS A 434 -16.87 -2.91 -1.23
N LEU A 435 -17.84 -3.62 -0.66
CA LEU A 435 -17.63 -4.94 -0.08
C LEU A 435 -18.12 -6.04 -1.01
N CYS A 436 -17.38 -7.15 -1.03
CA CYS A 436 -17.86 -8.46 -1.45
C CYS A 436 -18.00 -9.36 -0.23
N SER A 437 -18.97 -10.26 -0.26
CA SER A 437 -19.08 -11.36 0.69
C SER A 437 -19.33 -12.66 -0.05
N ILE A 438 -18.81 -13.74 0.50
CA ILE A 438 -19.05 -15.11 0.05
C ILE A 438 -19.38 -15.99 1.24
N TYR A 439 -20.43 -16.80 1.09
CA TYR A 439 -20.79 -17.83 2.05
C TYR A 439 -21.44 -19.00 1.33
N ALA A 440 -20.81 -20.18 1.40
CA ALA A 440 -21.41 -21.41 0.91
C ALA A 440 -20.95 -22.60 1.76
N SER A 441 -21.84 -23.53 2.02
CA SER A 441 -21.57 -24.77 2.73
C SER A 441 -22.01 -25.98 1.89
N HIS A 442 -21.63 -27.17 2.32
CA HIS A 442 -21.96 -28.44 1.62
C HIS A 442 -21.44 -28.45 0.18
N LEU A 443 -20.15 -28.05 0.02
CA LEU A 443 -19.47 -28.00 -1.26
C LEU A 443 -18.70 -29.31 -1.51
N TYR A 444 -18.77 -29.82 -2.73
CA TYR A 444 -18.00 -30.97 -3.18
C TYR A 444 -17.30 -30.67 -4.52
N PHE A 445 -16.23 -31.37 -4.80
CA PHE A 445 -15.49 -31.22 -6.05
C PHE A 445 -16.24 -31.87 -7.23
N ASP A 446 -16.58 -31.05 -8.22
CA ASP A 446 -17.17 -31.53 -9.46
C ASP A 446 -16.07 -31.82 -10.50
N LYS A 447 -15.96 -33.10 -10.91
CA LYS A 447 -14.94 -33.54 -11.88
C LYS A 447 -15.19 -33.05 -13.30
N GLU A 448 -16.41 -32.65 -13.64
CA GLU A 448 -16.71 -32.18 -15.00
C GLU A 448 -16.26 -30.76 -15.19
N SER A 449 -16.48 -29.92 -14.20
CA SER A 449 -16.14 -28.48 -14.26
C SER A 449 -14.79 -28.13 -13.62
N GLY A 450 -14.28 -28.97 -12.71
CA GLY A 450 -13.09 -28.70 -11.91
C GLY A 450 -13.28 -27.64 -10.81
N TRP A 451 -14.55 -27.38 -10.46
CA TRP A 451 -14.94 -26.46 -9.40
C TRP A 451 -15.49 -27.20 -8.19
N TYR A 452 -15.43 -26.54 -7.03
CA TYR A 452 -16.24 -26.91 -5.89
C TYR A 452 -17.61 -26.27 -6.05
N VAL A 453 -18.67 -27.09 -5.93
CA VAL A 453 -20.05 -26.72 -6.21
C VAL A 453 -20.95 -27.15 -5.03
N PRO A 454 -22.06 -26.44 -4.75
CA PRO A 454 -23.00 -26.85 -3.72
C PRO A 454 -23.76 -28.12 -4.13
N VAL A 455 -24.16 -28.92 -3.15
CA VAL A 455 -25.10 -30.01 -3.36
C VAL A 455 -26.45 -29.42 -3.71
N SER A 456 -26.86 -29.53 -4.98
CA SER A 456 -28.16 -29.06 -5.46
C SER A 456 -28.75 -30.03 -6.49
N ASP A 457 -30.08 -30.05 -6.62
CA ASP A 457 -30.77 -30.81 -7.65
C ASP A 457 -30.77 -30.07 -9.02
N GLY A 458 -30.11 -28.94 -9.11
CA GLY A 458 -30.03 -28.07 -10.29
C GLY A 458 -28.67 -28.09 -11.00
N ALA A 459 -28.38 -27.02 -11.74
CA ALA A 459 -27.09 -26.83 -12.38
C ALA A 459 -25.97 -26.70 -11.33
N ALA A 460 -24.81 -27.28 -11.61
CA ALA A 460 -23.64 -27.15 -10.76
C ALA A 460 -23.13 -25.68 -10.79
N ILE A 461 -23.44 -24.95 -9.72
CA ILE A 461 -23.01 -23.53 -9.58
C ILE A 461 -21.57 -23.53 -9.12
N PRO A 462 -20.61 -23.00 -9.91
CA PRO A 462 -19.22 -22.92 -9.49
C PRO A 462 -19.06 -21.92 -8.34
N ILE A 463 -18.34 -22.31 -7.28
CA ILE A 463 -18.09 -21.45 -6.13
C ILE A 463 -16.61 -21.11 -6.05
N PHE A 464 -15.73 -22.10 -5.94
CA PHE A 464 -14.29 -21.89 -5.92
C PHE A 464 -13.56 -23.06 -6.57
N ARG A 465 -12.30 -22.83 -6.94
CA ARG A 465 -11.36 -23.89 -7.32
C ARG A 465 -9.97 -23.57 -6.78
N ILE A 466 -9.16 -24.61 -6.61
CA ILE A 466 -7.79 -24.50 -6.10
C ILE A 466 -6.83 -25.08 -7.13
N PHE A 467 -5.74 -24.33 -7.35
CA PHE A 467 -4.62 -24.78 -8.15
C PHE A 467 -3.32 -24.40 -7.41
N ASP A 468 -2.58 -25.42 -6.99
CA ASP A 468 -1.48 -25.30 -6.04
C ASP A 468 -1.97 -24.63 -4.73
N ASP A 469 -1.32 -23.60 -4.24
CA ASP A 469 -1.74 -22.84 -3.05
C ASP A 469 -2.58 -21.58 -3.42
N ARG A 470 -3.17 -21.55 -4.61
CA ARG A 470 -3.99 -20.42 -5.10
C ARG A 470 -5.46 -20.82 -5.17
N LEU A 471 -6.29 -19.95 -4.64
CA LEU A 471 -7.75 -20.06 -4.67
C LEU A 471 -8.28 -19.06 -5.70
N GLU A 472 -9.14 -19.55 -6.56
CA GLU A 472 -9.94 -18.74 -7.47
C GLU A 472 -11.40 -18.88 -7.06
N VAL A 473 -12.03 -17.78 -6.70
CA VAL A 473 -13.48 -17.71 -6.47
C VAL A 473 -14.14 -17.47 -7.82
N PHE A 474 -15.27 -18.09 -8.06
CA PHE A 474 -16.08 -17.81 -9.24
C PHE A 474 -16.54 -16.34 -9.13
N ALA A 475 -15.76 -15.46 -9.68
CA ALA A 475 -16.06 -14.04 -9.65
C ALA A 475 -17.22 -13.77 -10.59
N GLY A 476 -18.41 -13.59 -10.03
CA GLY A 476 -19.55 -13.13 -10.76
C GLY A 476 -19.34 -11.76 -11.36
N GLY A 477 -18.69 -11.67 -12.52
CA GLY A 477 -18.89 -10.55 -13.43
C GLY A 477 -20.31 -10.61 -14.01
N LYS A 478 -20.78 -9.50 -14.60
CA LYS A 478 -22.12 -9.45 -15.20
C LYS A 478 -22.48 -10.66 -16.10
N PRO A 479 -21.55 -11.19 -16.93
CA PRO A 479 -21.78 -12.39 -17.73
C PRO A 479 -22.00 -13.66 -16.90
N ASP A 480 -21.37 -13.76 -15.74
CA ASP A 480 -21.43 -14.96 -14.91
C ASP A 480 -22.75 -15.03 -14.14
N TYR A 481 -23.30 -13.90 -13.69
CA TYR A 481 -24.65 -13.84 -13.10
C TYR A 481 -25.76 -14.10 -14.12
N GLU A 482 -25.55 -13.76 -15.40
CA GLU A 482 -26.50 -14.11 -16.46
C GLU A 482 -26.53 -15.62 -16.71
N LYS A 483 -25.37 -16.29 -16.57
CA LYS A 483 -25.22 -17.73 -16.76
C LYS A 483 -25.63 -18.53 -15.52
N TYR A 484 -25.38 -18.00 -14.33
CA TYR A 484 -25.65 -18.63 -13.04
C TYR A 484 -26.34 -17.64 -12.10
N PRO A 485 -27.63 -17.34 -12.34
CA PRO A 485 -28.36 -16.33 -11.55
C PRO A 485 -28.44 -16.68 -10.06
N GLU A 486 -28.43 -17.97 -9.72
CA GLU A 486 -28.44 -18.45 -8.33
C GLU A 486 -27.08 -18.25 -7.62
N ALA A 487 -26.02 -17.88 -8.34
CA ALA A 487 -24.73 -17.57 -7.71
C ALA A 487 -24.82 -16.38 -6.72
N GLY A 488 -25.80 -15.49 -6.92
CA GLY A 488 -26.11 -14.41 -5.99
C GLY A 488 -26.56 -14.86 -4.60
N ASP A 489 -27.01 -16.09 -4.44
CA ASP A 489 -27.38 -16.67 -3.14
C ASP A 489 -26.13 -16.99 -2.29
N PHE A 490 -24.97 -17.15 -2.92
CA PHE A 490 -23.71 -17.49 -2.27
C PHE A 490 -22.72 -16.32 -2.22
N MET A 491 -22.84 -15.38 -3.14
CA MET A 491 -21.90 -14.26 -3.29
C MET A 491 -22.64 -12.96 -3.55
N SER A 492 -22.22 -11.89 -2.89
CA SER A 492 -22.71 -10.54 -3.11
C SER A 492 -21.55 -9.57 -3.19
N CYS A 493 -21.45 -8.81 -4.29
CA CYS A 493 -20.43 -7.79 -4.46
C CYS A 493 -21.08 -6.44 -4.78
N GLY A 494 -20.64 -5.39 -4.06
CA GLY A 494 -20.95 -4.01 -4.43
C GLY A 494 -20.29 -3.61 -5.75
N MET A 495 -20.74 -2.49 -6.33
CA MET A 495 -20.11 -1.95 -7.54
C MET A 495 -18.61 -1.72 -7.32
N ARG A 496 -17.76 -2.19 -8.24
CA ARG A 496 -16.30 -2.05 -8.20
C ARG A 496 -15.58 -2.90 -7.13
N ALA A 497 -16.26 -3.87 -6.53
CA ALA A 497 -15.62 -4.89 -5.72
C ALA A 497 -15.68 -6.23 -6.46
N SER A 498 -14.64 -7.04 -6.29
CA SER A 498 -14.56 -8.41 -6.81
C SER A 498 -13.57 -9.20 -5.96
N PHE A 499 -13.76 -10.51 -5.89
CA PHE A 499 -12.73 -11.38 -5.35
C PHE A 499 -11.58 -11.48 -6.36
N SER A 500 -10.35 -11.24 -5.90
CA SER A 500 -9.13 -11.52 -6.65
C SER A 500 -8.71 -12.98 -6.47
N GLU A 501 -7.79 -13.47 -7.30
CA GLU A 501 -7.11 -14.74 -7.03
C GLU A 501 -6.31 -14.57 -5.73
N THR A 502 -6.48 -15.51 -4.79
CA THR A 502 -5.87 -15.48 -3.48
C THR A 502 -4.87 -16.60 -3.29
N ILE A 503 -3.91 -16.40 -2.38
CA ILE A 503 -2.92 -17.39 -2.00
C ILE A 503 -3.20 -17.91 -0.58
N ARG A 504 -2.84 -19.17 -0.31
CA ARG A 504 -2.95 -19.77 1.02
C ARG A 504 -1.96 -19.08 1.97
N ALA A 505 -2.49 -18.48 3.03
CA ALA A 505 -1.67 -17.91 4.10
C ALA A 505 -1.09 -19.05 4.96
N LYS A 506 0.24 -19.12 5.08
CA LYS A 506 0.92 -20.08 5.94
C LYS A 506 1.06 -19.49 7.35
N ILE A 507 -0.01 -19.57 8.12
CA ILE A 507 -0.14 -19.02 9.48
C ILE A 507 -0.45 -20.12 10.49
N SER A 508 -0.37 -19.81 11.78
CA SER A 508 -0.67 -20.76 12.85
C SER A 508 -2.17 -21.06 12.96
N ASP A 509 -2.51 -22.25 13.44
CA ASP A 509 -3.89 -22.65 13.70
C ASP A 509 -4.61 -21.68 14.66
N ALA A 510 -3.89 -21.10 15.63
CA ALA A 510 -4.43 -20.10 16.54
C ALA A 510 -4.90 -18.84 15.80
N LEU A 511 -4.16 -18.40 14.79
CA LEU A 511 -4.53 -17.25 13.98
C LEU A 511 -5.71 -17.59 13.05
N ILE A 512 -5.72 -18.79 12.45
CA ILE A 512 -6.87 -19.29 11.67
C ILE A 512 -8.13 -19.31 12.54
N GLU A 513 -8.03 -19.78 13.78
CA GLU A 513 -9.18 -19.84 14.71
C GLU A 513 -9.65 -18.44 15.13
N SER A 514 -8.75 -17.46 15.23
CA SER A 514 -9.11 -16.06 15.46
C SER A 514 -9.93 -15.49 14.30
N TYR A 515 -9.51 -15.74 13.06
CA TYR A 515 -10.28 -15.36 11.86
C TYR A 515 -11.62 -16.07 11.77
N ARG A 516 -11.67 -17.35 12.12
CA ARG A 516 -12.93 -18.11 12.18
C ARG A 516 -13.95 -17.47 13.13
N LYS A 517 -13.49 -16.94 14.26
CA LYS A 517 -14.35 -16.25 15.23
C LYS A 517 -14.82 -14.88 14.70
N SER A 518 -13.92 -14.05 14.17
CA SER A 518 -14.29 -12.73 13.65
C SER A 518 -15.34 -12.84 12.54
N LEU A 519 -15.14 -13.74 11.59
CA LEU A 519 -16.09 -13.98 10.51
C LEU A 519 -17.45 -14.56 10.98
N ASN A 520 -17.53 -15.14 12.18
CA ASN A 520 -18.80 -15.61 12.75
C ASN A 520 -19.53 -14.50 13.53
N GLU A 521 -18.82 -13.47 14.00
CA GLU A 521 -19.40 -12.33 14.72
C GLU A 521 -19.96 -11.25 13.78
N GLU A 522 -19.49 -11.21 12.53
CA GLU A 522 -19.92 -10.26 11.51
C GLU A 522 -21.16 -10.71 10.69
N MET A 523 -21.62 -11.95 10.87
CA MET A 523 -22.84 -12.51 10.25
C MET A 523 -24.01 -12.58 11.25
#